data_25ca6b6de089ead2bfb9e1cc7efdf8ea
#
_entry.id   25ca6b6de089ead2bfb9e1cc7efdf8ea
#
_cell.length_a   1.000
_cell.length_b   1.000
_cell.length_c   1.000
_cell.angle_alpha   90.00
_cell.angle_beta   90.00
_cell.angle_gamma   90.00
#
_symmetry.space_group_name_H-M   'P 1'
#
loop_
_entity.id
_entity.type
_entity.pdbx_description
1 polymer ?
#
loop_
_entity_poly.entity_id
_entity_poly.type
_entity_poly.pdbx_seq_one_letter_code
_entity_poly.pdbx_strand_id
1 'polypeptide(L)'
;MLGSVLPDLTVNKDHGLSHFQYKDEYPFNLANADEFIKKYPNLKDDISIGYIIHLLTDKFYNDWYYKKYRLKGISTTKEFKHNLFASYDEYPLKHYQLIKFSDYNVISKIPNYKDLYFDKQSLEQYIINYNDRISSIKNDLNYTIENQDELNNLYNDCLTYIFRYFNVKE
;
A
#
# COMPACT_ATOMS: atom_id res chain seq x y z
N MET A 1 10.36 1.11 -4.16
CA MET A 1 9.39 0.15 -4.67
C MET A 1 9.28 -1.14 -3.84
N LEU A 2 10.36 -1.93 -3.58
CA LEU A 2 10.24 -3.12 -2.72
C LEU A 2 9.65 -2.80 -1.33
N GLY A 3 10.11 -1.73 -0.69
CA GLY A 3 9.62 -1.33 0.62
C GLY A 3 8.10 -1.14 0.70
N SER A 4 7.48 -0.66 -0.39
CA SER A 4 6.04 -0.40 -0.42
C SER A 4 5.15 -1.66 -0.51
N VAL A 5 5.72 -2.84 -0.48
CA VAL A 5 4.97 -4.11 -0.45
C VAL A 5 5.35 -4.99 0.74
N LEU A 6 6.42 -4.64 1.45
CA LEU A 6 6.91 -5.43 2.58
C LEU A 6 5.87 -5.64 3.70
N PRO A 7 5.03 -4.64 4.07
CA PRO A 7 4.04 -4.85 5.11
C PRO A 7 3.11 -6.04 4.85
N ASP A 8 2.76 -6.29 3.59
CA ASP A 8 1.87 -7.38 3.17
C ASP A 8 2.58 -8.74 3.03
N LEU A 9 3.92 -8.74 3.00
CA LEU A 9 4.73 -9.93 2.73
C LEU A 9 5.40 -10.51 3.98
N THR A 10 4.96 -10.12 5.18
CA THR A 10 5.47 -10.71 6.42
C THR A 10 5.05 -12.17 6.57
N VAL A 11 5.96 -13.02 7.03
CA VAL A 11 5.75 -14.48 7.15
C VAL A 11 4.54 -14.82 8.02
N ASN A 12 4.37 -14.09 9.11
CA ASN A 12 3.30 -14.37 10.08
C ASN A 12 1.91 -13.91 9.63
N LYS A 13 1.81 -13.19 8.48
CA LYS A 13 0.57 -12.58 7.99
C LYS A 13 -0.22 -11.82 9.07
N ASP A 14 0.48 -11.37 10.10
CA ASP A 14 -0.08 -10.55 11.15
C ASP A 14 -0.08 -9.08 10.71
N HIS A 15 -1.15 -8.70 10.02
CA HIS A 15 -1.35 -7.33 9.56
C HIS A 15 -1.32 -6.32 10.72
N GLY A 16 -1.74 -6.71 11.91
CA GLY A 16 -1.66 -5.85 13.10
C GLY A 16 -0.22 -5.47 13.42
N LEU A 17 0.68 -6.44 13.38
CA LEU A 17 2.10 -6.24 13.67
C LEU A 17 2.82 -5.50 12.53
N SER A 18 2.65 -5.95 11.29
CA SER A 18 3.35 -5.38 10.13
C SER A 18 2.86 -3.99 9.74
N HIS A 19 1.58 -3.70 9.96
CA HIS A 19 0.99 -2.38 9.70
C HIS A 19 1.01 -1.45 10.91
N PHE A 20 1.56 -1.88 12.06
CA PHE A 20 1.59 -1.08 13.30
C PHE A 20 0.20 -0.56 13.68
N GLN A 21 -0.81 -1.42 13.50
CA GLN A 21 -2.21 -1.03 13.59
C GLN A 21 -2.58 -0.51 14.98
N TYR A 22 -3.38 0.52 15.01
CA TYR A 22 -3.95 1.10 16.22
C TYR A 22 -5.45 1.38 16.04
N LYS A 23 -6.16 1.50 17.16
CA LYS A 23 -7.53 2.00 17.15
C LYS A 23 -7.51 3.52 17.31
N ASP A 24 -8.25 4.18 16.44
CA ASP A 24 -8.57 5.58 16.51
C ASP A 24 -10.09 5.73 16.76
N GLU A 25 -10.70 6.82 16.35
CA GLU A 25 -12.15 7.04 16.35
C GLU A 25 -12.94 6.06 15.44
N TYR A 26 -12.25 5.32 14.60
CA TYR A 26 -12.83 4.34 13.67
C TYR A 26 -13.11 3.00 14.34
N PRO A 27 -14.12 2.24 13.84
CA PRO A 27 -14.45 0.91 14.35
C PRO A 27 -13.45 -0.18 13.94
N PHE A 28 -12.36 0.16 13.27
CA PHE A 28 -11.31 -0.75 12.82
C PHE A 28 -9.92 -0.15 13.05
N ASN A 29 -8.92 -1.01 13.04
CA ASN A 29 -7.54 -0.58 13.21
C ASN A 29 -7.01 0.09 11.93
N LEU A 30 -6.19 1.13 12.11
CA LEU A 30 -5.51 1.85 11.04
C LEU A 30 -4.02 1.56 11.05
N ALA A 31 -3.40 1.56 9.87
CA ALA A 31 -1.95 1.51 9.73
C ALA A 31 -1.29 2.77 10.33
N ASN A 32 -0.08 2.62 10.91
CA ASN A 32 0.56 3.69 11.65
C ASN A 32 2.04 3.86 11.30
N ALA A 33 2.33 4.82 10.42
CA ALA A 33 3.68 5.16 10.01
C ALA A 33 4.53 5.78 11.14
N ASP A 34 3.91 6.50 12.07
CA ASP A 34 4.63 7.13 13.20
C ASP A 34 5.17 6.08 14.17
N GLU A 35 4.40 5.02 14.44
CA GLU A 35 4.89 3.92 15.28
C GLU A 35 6.00 3.11 14.60
N PHE A 36 5.96 2.96 13.26
CA PHE A 36 7.07 2.38 12.52
C PHE A 36 8.34 3.22 12.68
N ILE A 37 8.27 4.54 12.48
CA ILE A 37 9.42 5.45 12.61
C ILE A 37 9.95 5.45 14.04
N LYS A 38 9.07 5.47 15.05
CA LYS A 38 9.45 5.43 16.45
C LYS A 38 10.19 4.14 16.80
N LYS A 39 9.76 3.01 16.23
CA LYS A 39 10.39 1.71 16.46
C LYS A 39 11.71 1.56 15.72
N TYR A 40 11.84 2.18 14.56
CA TYR A 40 13.01 2.10 13.69
C TYR A 40 13.57 3.49 13.30
N PRO A 41 13.99 4.31 14.27
CA PRO A 41 14.29 5.72 14.04
C PRO A 41 15.52 5.98 13.15
N ASN A 42 16.38 4.99 13.00
CA ASN A 42 17.63 5.11 12.25
C ASN A 42 17.52 4.61 10.80
N LEU A 43 16.37 4.09 10.40
CA LEU A 43 16.15 3.57 9.06
C LEU A 43 15.68 4.70 8.14
N LYS A 44 16.58 5.18 7.27
CA LYS A 44 16.34 6.25 6.29
C LYS A 44 16.63 5.81 4.86
N ASP A 45 16.75 4.51 4.65
CA ASP A 45 16.97 3.92 3.33
C ASP A 45 15.67 3.90 2.50
N ASP A 46 15.80 3.72 1.19
CA ASP A 46 14.69 3.72 0.25
C ASP A 46 13.65 2.62 0.54
N ILE A 47 14.07 1.52 1.15
CA ILE A 47 13.18 0.41 1.51
C ILE A 47 12.30 0.82 2.68
N SER A 48 12.88 1.44 3.71
CA SER A 48 12.15 1.94 4.88
C SER A 48 11.22 3.10 4.50
N ILE A 49 11.64 3.98 3.60
CA ILE A 49 10.77 5.02 3.03
C ILE A 49 9.58 4.38 2.30
N GLY A 50 9.82 3.37 1.48
CA GLY A 50 8.75 2.62 0.81
C GLY A 50 7.78 1.97 1.79
N TYR A 51 8.29 1.43 2.92
CA TYR A 51 7.44 0.89 3.99
C TYR A 51 6.52 1.96 4.58
N ILE A 52 7.07 3.13 4.90
CA ILE A 52 6.30 4.27 5.40
C ILE A 52 5.23 4.71 4.40
N ILE A 53 5.57 4.79 3.11
CA ILE A 53 4.62 5.13 2.04
C ILE A 53 3.45 4.14 2.02
N HIS A 54 3.71 2.83 2.13
CA HIS A 54 2.64 1.82 2.22
C HIS A 54 1.70 2.10 3.40
N LEU A 55 2.24 2.27 4.60
CA LEU A 55 1.43 2.53 5.80
C LEU A 55 0.57 3.80 5.68
N LEU A 56 1.12 4.85 5.06
CA LEU A 56 0.39 6.09 4.80
C LEU A 56 -0.72 5.88 3.76
N THR A 57 -0.43 5.13 2.72
CA THR A 57 -1.40 4.78 1.67
C THR A 57 -2.56 4.01 2.25
N ASP A 58 -2.29 2.98 3.02
CA ASP A 58 -3.31 2.18 3.70
C ASP A 58 -4.19 3.00 4.63
N LYS A 59 -3.56 3.85 5.44
CA LYS A 59 -4.30 4.75 6.32
C LYS A 59 -5.21 5.68 5.52
N PHE A 60 -4.70 6.28 4.45
CA PHE A 60 -5.45 7.20 3.59
C PHE A 60 -6.66 6.51 2.95
N TYR A 61 -6.47 5.35 2.33
CA TYR A 61 -7.56 4.62 1.68
C TYR A 61 -8.61 4.09 2.66
N ASN A 62 -8.20 3.58 3.81
CA ASN A 62 -9.14 3.13 4.83
C ASN A 62 -9.98 4.29 5.39
N ASP A 63 -9.38 5.46 5.64
CA ASP A 63 -10.08 6.66 6.08
C ASP A 63 -11.06 7.16 5.01
N TRP A 64 -10.61 7.26 3.76
CA TRP A 64 -11.45 7.64 2.62
C TRP A 64 -12.63 6.67 2.45
N TYR A 65 -12.38 5.35 2.45
CA TYR A 65 -13.41 4.32 2.31
C TYR A 65 -14.46 4.44 3.44
N TYR A 66 -14.02 4.63 4.67
CA TYR A 66 -14.90 4.81 5.81
C TYR A 66 -15.78 6.03 5.64
N LYS A 67 -15.21 7.18 5.33
CA LYS A 67 -15.92 8.44 5.13
C LYS A 67 -16.90 8.39 3.95
N LYS A 68 -16.50 7.79 2.85
CA LYS A 68 -17.32 7.73 1.64
C LYS A 68 -18.51 6.78 1.75
N TYR A 69 -18.31 5.63 2.38
CA TYR A 69 -19.30 4.56 2.39
C TYR A 69 -19.89 4.29 3.77
N ARG A 70 -19.06 4.06 4.76
CA ARG A 70 -19.52 3.58 6.08
C ARG A 70 -20.24 4.65 6.88
N LEU A 71 -19.71 5.87 6.97
CA LEU A 71 -20.37 6.97 7.68
C LEU A 71 -21.72 7.36 7.05
N LYS A 72 -21.87 7.15 5.75
CA LYS A 72 -23.12 7.42 5.03
C LYS A 72 -24.13 6.27 5.14
N GLY A 73 -23.84 5.23 5.91
CA GLY A 73 -24.71 4.07 6.06
C GLY A 73 -24.84 3.20 4.80
N ILE A 74 -23.93 3.37 3.84
CA ILE A 74 -23.93 2.55 2.63
C ILE A 74 -23.46 1.15 3.03
N SER A 75 -24.36 0.18 2.87
CA SER A 75 -24.02 -1.22 3.08
C SER A 75 -23.10 -1.70 1.97
N THR A 76 -21.91 -2.17 2.35
CA THR A 76 -20.91 -2.68 1.39
C THR A 76 -20.78 -4.18 1.57
N THR A 77 -21.09 -4.94 0.51
CA THR A 77 -20.85 -6.38 0.47
C THR A 77 -19.35 -6.67 0.35
N LYS A 78 -18.97 -7.92 0.62
CA LYS A 78 -17.59 -8.38 0.39
C LYS A 78 -17.20 -8.25 -1.08
N GLU A 79 -18.14 -8.55 -1.98
CA GLU A 79 -17.96 -8.42 -3.43
C GLU A 79 -17.75 -6.96 -3.85
N PHE A 80 -18.58 -6.03 -3.33
CA PHE A 80 -18.40 -4.60 -3.57
C PHE A 80 -16.99 -4.14 -3.18
N LYS A 81 -16.55 -4.51 -1.97
CA LYS A 81 -15.22 -4.15 -1.48
C LYS A 81 -14.11 -4.74 -2.35
N HIS A 82 -14.26 -6.00 -2.78
CA HIS A 82 -13.30 -6.66 -3.65
C HIS A 82 -13.18 -5.92 -5.01
N ASN A 83 -14.30 -5.62 -5.65
CA ASN A 83 -14.32 -4.92 -6.93
C ASN A 83 -13.79 -3.49 -6.84
N LEU A 84 -14.06 -2.80 -5.74
CA LEU A 84 -13.54 -1.47 -5.45
C LEU A 84 -12.00 -1.49 -5.37
N PHE A 85 -11.43 -2.41 -4.59
CA PHE A 85 -9.97 -2.53 -4.47
C PHE A 85 -9.33 -3.00 -5.78
N ALA A 86 -9.96 -3.89 -6.53
CA ALA A 86 -9.48 -4.27 -7.86
C ALA A 86 -9.38 -3.07 -8.80
N SER A 87 -10.36 -2.16 -8.78
CA SER A 87 -10.33 -0.92 -9.56
C SER A 87 -9.15 -0.02 -9.19
N TYR A 88 -8.80 0.05 -7.89
CA TYR A 88 -7.63 0.83 -7.43
C TYR A 88 -6.32 0.19 -7.86
N ASP A 89 -6.21 -1.13 -7.78
CA ASP A 89 -5.01 -1.85 -8.22
C ASP A 89 -4.77 -1.71 -9.73
N GLU A 90 -5.83 -1.66 -10.51
CA GLU A 90 -5.76 -1.58 -11.97
C GLU A 90 -5.51 -0.16 -12.49
N TYR A 91 -5.95 0.86 -11.78
CA TYR A 91 -5.79 2.26 -12.21
C TYR A 91 -4.32 2.64 -12.46
N PRO A 92 -3.35 2.39 -11.54
CA PRO A 92 -1.95 2.68 -11.79
C PRO A 92 -1.38 1.93 -12.97
N LEU A 93 -1.82 0.70 -13.20
CA LEU A 93 -1.35 -0.12 -14.31
C LEU A 93 -1.67 0.52 -15.67
N LYS A 94 -2.76 1.27 -15.75
CA LYS A 94 -3.22 1.93 -16.99
C LYS A 94 -2.68 3.34 -17.17
N HIS A 95 -2.52 4.10 -16.07
CA HIS A 95 -2.29 5.55 -16.14
C HIS A 95 -0.86 5.95 -15.80
N TYR A 96 -0.05 5.06 -15.22
CA TYR A 96 1.32 5.38 -14.82
C TYR A 96 2.33 4.44 -15.50
N GLN A 97 3.51 4.98 -15.78
CA GLN A 97 4.63 4.15 -16.20
C GLN A 97 5.15 3.36 -15.03
N LEU A 98 4.82 2.08 -14.98
CA LEU A 98 5.31 1.19 -13.93
C LEU A 98 6.70 0.66 -14.27
N ILE A 99 7.55 0.61 -13.26
CA ILE A 99 8.93 0.16 -13.38
C ILE A 99 9.03 -1.28 -12.92
N LYS A 100 9.54 -2.16 -13.79
CA LYS A 100 9.85 -3.54 -13.43
C LYS A 100 11.04 -3.61 -12.49
N PHE A 101 11.04 -4.59 -11.63
CA PHE A 101 12.24 -4.94 -10.89
C PHE A 101 13.27 -5.57 -11.85
N SER A 102 14.41 -4.90 -12.02
CA SER A 102 15.53 -5.37 -12.85
C SER A 102 16.58 -6.14 -12.07
N ASP A 103 16.60 -6.00 -10.75
CA ASP A 103 17.62 -6.57 -9.87
C ASP A 103 16.97 -7.25 -8.66
N TYR A 104 17.14 -8.57 -8.56
CA TYR A 104 16.68 -9.38 -7.43
C TYR A 104 17.58 -9.20 -6.18
N ASN A 105 18.78 -8.63 -6.33
CA ASN A 105 19.66 -8.34 -5.19
C ASN A 105 19.06 -7.32 -4.22
N VAL A 106 18.01 -6.60 -4.64
CA VAL A 106 17.26 -5.69 -3.76
C VAL A 106 16.74 -6.39 -2.49
N ILE A 107 16.47 -7.71 -2.55
CA ILE A 107 16.01 -8.49 -1.39
C ILE A 107 17.10 -8.55 -0.30
N SER A 108 18.38 -8.64 -0.68
CA SER A 108 19.48 -8.67 0.26
C SER A 108 19.71 -7.33 0.99
N LYS A 109 19.10 -6.26 0.47
CA LYS A 109 19.18 -4.90 1.05
C LYS A 109 18.07 -4.60 2.04
N ILE A 110 17.14 -5.55 2.28
CA ILE A 110 16.08 -5.34 3.26
C ILE A 110 16.71 -5.18 4.63
N PRO A 111 16.44 -4.06 5.35
CA PRO A 111 16.95 -3.85 6.69
C PRO A 111 16.46 -4.95 7.65
N ASN A 112 17.23 -5.23 8.66
CA ASN A 112 16.82 -6.14 9.72
C ASN A 112 15.80 -5.45 10.65
N TYR A 113 14.53 -5.62 10.33
CA TYR A 113 13.45 -5.18 11.20
C TYR A 113 13.24 -6.21 12.32
N LYS A 114 13.62 -5.87 13.52
CA LYS A 114 13.77 -6.77 14.68
C LYS A 114 12.62 -7.77 14.92
N ASP A 115 11.38 -7.35 14.61
CA ASP A 115 10.18 -8.16 14.87
C ASP A 115 9.39 -8.47 13.61
N LEU A 116 9.95 -8.16 12.43
CA LEU A 116 9.32 -8.42 11.14
C LEU A 116 10.16 -9.42 10.37
N TYR A 117 9.54 -10.51 9.97
CA TYR A 117 10.21 -11.59 9.26
C TYR A 117 9.68 -11.68 7.84
N PHE A 118 10.59 -11.70 6.87
CA PHE A 118 10.28 -11.82 5.45
C PHE A 118 10.87 -13.11 4.90
N ASP A 119 10.03 -13.91 4.25
CA ASP A 119 10.50 -15.09 3.54
C ASP A 119 11.08 -14.70 2.18
N LYS A 120 12.34 -15.05 1.95
CA LYS A 120 13.04 -14.71 0.71
C LYS A 120 12.34 -15.27 -0.53
N GLN A 121 11.86 -16.51 -0.45
CA GLN A 121 11.18 -17.16 -1.58
C GLN A 121 9.86 -16.45 -1.92
N SER A 122 9.09 -16.06 -0.92
CA SER A 122 7.86 -15.28 -1.10
C SER A 122 8.13 -13.93 -1.75
N LEU A 123 9.22 -13.26 -1.36
CA LEU A 123 9.63 -11.98 -1.95
C LEU A 123 10.06 -12.14 -3.42
N GLU A 124 10.86 -13.15 -3.73
CA GLU A 124 11.26 -13.47 -5.12
C GLU A 124 10.04 -13.78 -5.99
N GLN A 125 9.12 -14.59 -5.49
CA GLN A 125 7.89 -14.91 -6.21
C GLN A 125 7.01 -13.67 -6.42
N TYR A 126 6.92 -12.80 -5.44
CA TYR A 126 6.20 -11.52 -5.58
C TYR A 126 6.79 -10.67 -6.72
N ILE A 127 8.11 -10.53 -6.78
CA ILE A 127 8.80 -9.75 -7.82
C ILE A 127 8.52 -10.34 -9.21
N ILE A 128 8.56 -11.66 -9.34
CA ILE A 128 8.24 -12.36 -10.60
C ILE A 128 6.79 -12.04 -11.01
N ASN A 129 5.83 -12.29 -10.13
CA ASN A 129 4.41 -12.07 -10.39
C ASN A 129 4.11 -10.59 -10.75
N TYR A 130 4.75 -9.65 -10.06
CA TYR A 130 4.62 -8.23 -10.34
C TYR A 130 5.14 -7.87 -11.74
N ASN A 131 6.33 -8.35 -12.10
CA ASN A 131 6.92 -8.12 -13.43
C ASN A 131 6.07 -8.74 -14.54
N ASP A 132 5.52 -9.93 -14.31
CA ASP A 132 4.63 -10.62 -15.25
C ASP A 132 3.31 -9.85 -15.41
N ARG A 133 2.74 -9.37 -14.31
CA ARG A 133 1.52 -8.54 -14.33
C ARG A 133 1.73 -7.28 -15.15
N ILE A 134 2.82 -6.54 -14.94
CA ILE A 134 3.15 -5.36 -15.74
C ILE A 134 3.30 -5.71 -17.22
N SER A 135 3.84 -6.89 -17.55
CA SER A 135 4.05 -7.33 -18.94
C SER A 135 2.74 -7.71 -19.65
N SER A 136 1.74 -8.15 -18.88
CA SER A 136 0.47 -8.68 -19.38
C SER A 136 -0.66 -7.64 -19.41
N ILE A 137 -0.39 -6.38 -19.07
CA ILE A 137 -1.41 -5.32 -19.04
C ILE A 137 -2.10 -5.22 -20.40
N LYS A 138 -3.41 -5.45 -20.39
CA LYS A 138 -4.30 -5.21 -21.51
C LYS A 138 -4.95 -3.84 -21.37
N ASN A 139 -5.15 -3.14 -22.48
CA ASN A 139 -5.74 -1.80 -22.52
C ASN A 139 -7.23 -1.75 -22.15
N ASP A 140 -7.87 -2.89 -21.88
CA ASP A 140 -9.32 -3.03 -21.71
C ASP A 140 -9.74 -3.19 -20.22
N LEU A 141 -9.08 -2.45 -19.32
CA LEU A 141 -9.49 -2.43 -17.90
C LEU A 141 -10.78 -1.62 -17.75
N ASN A 142 -11.85 -2.26 -17.30
CA ASN A 142 -13.13 -1.63 -16.99
C ASN A 142 -13.22 -1.38 -15.47
N TYR A 143 -13.28 -0.13 -15.08
CA TYR A 143 -13.56 0.24 -13.68
C TYR A 143 -15.03 -0.03 -13.38
N THR A 144 -15.29 -0.91 -12.42
CA THR A 144 -16.65 -1.39 -12.15
C THR A 144 -17.42 -0.53 -11.16
N ILE A 145 -16.75 0.33 -10.40
CA ILE A 145 -17.38 1.02 -9.26
C ILE A 145 -17.14 2.52 -9.25
N GLU A 146 -15.95 2.97 -9.65
CA GLU A 146 -15.58 4.38 -9.66
C GLU A 146 -15.34 4.87 -11.09
N ASN A 147 -15.71 6.10 -11.37
CA ASN A 147 -15.34 6.70 -12.63
C ASN A 147 -13.85 7.13 -12.63
N GLN A 148 -13.30 7.32 -13.82
CA GLN A 148 -11.89 7.64 -13.99
C GLN A 148 -11.48 8.94 -13.27
N ASP A 149 -12.33 9.96 -13.27
CA ASP A 149 -12.04 11.25 -12.64
C ASP A 149 -12.00 11.11 -11.11
N GLU A 150 -12.88 10.33 -10.51
CA GLU A 150 -12.87 10.06 -9.08
C GLU A 150 -11.60 9.31 -8.67
N LEU A 151 -11.19 8.30 -9.45
CA LEU A 151 -9.94 7.58 -9.20
C LEU A 151 -8.73 8.50 -9.34
N ASN A 152 -8.68 9.34 -10.38
CA ASN A 152 -7.60 10.30 -10.57
C ASN A 152 -7.48 11.27 -9.39
N ASN A 153 -8.61 11.83 -8.94
CA ASN A 153 -8.64 12.72 -7.78
C ASN A 153 -8.17 12.00 -6.51
N LEU A 154 -8.65 10.77 -6.28
CA LEU A 154 -8.25 9.96 -5.12
C LEU A 154 -6.75 9.71 -5.07
N TYR A 155 -6.12 9.37 -6.21
CA TYR A 155 -4.67 9.19 -6.30
C TYR A 155 -3.91 10.49 -6.03
N ASN A 156 -4.35 11.60 -6.61
CA ASN A 156 -3.72 12.91 -6.39
C ASN A 156 -3.83 13.36 -4.93
N ASP A 157 -4.97 13.12 -4.29
CA ASP A 157 -5.18 13.40 -2.87
C ASP A 157 -4.29 12.53 -1.98
N CYS A 158 -4.15 11.24 -2.31
CA CYS A 158 -3.24 10.33 -1.61
C CYS A 158 -1.78 10.79 -1.73
N LEU A 159 -1.32 11.12 -2.94
CA LEU A 159 0.02 11.64 -3.16
C LEU A 159 0.25 12.94 -2.36
N THR A 160 -0.70 13.86 -2.40
CA THR A 160 -0.65 15.11 -1.63
C THR A 160 -0.56 14.85 -0.13
N TYR A 161 -1.32 13.89 0.39
CA TYR A 161 -1.26 13.46 1.78
C TYR A 161 0.12 12.91 2.16
N ILE A 162 0.71 12.05 1.32
CA ILE A 162 2.04 11.48 1.54
C ILE A 162 3.11 12.57 1.50
N PHE A 163 3.10 13.46 0.50
CA PHE A 163 4.06 14.57 0.42
C PHE A 163 3.99 15.50 1.63
N ARG A 164 2.80 15.86 2.09
CA ARG A 164 2.63 16.68 3.31
C ARG A 164 3.22 16.01 4.53
N TYR A 165 3.06 14.71 4.67
CA TYR A 165 3.63 13.95 5.78
C TYR A 165 5.16 14.07 5.85
N PHE A 166 5.83 13.93 4.72
CA PHE A 166 7.29 14.06 4.67
C PHE A 166 7.75 15.50 4.85
N ASN A 167 7.11 16.49 4.22
CA ASN A 167 7.52 17.91 4.31
C ASN A 167 7.29 18.55 5.69
N VAL A 168 6.39 18.02 6.51
CA VAL A 168 6.17 18.53 7.88
C VAL A 168 7.20 17.96 8.87
N LYS A 169 7.90 16.88 8.51
CA LYS A 169 8.86 16.20 9.39
C LYS A 169 10.32 16.54 9.10
N GLU A 170 10.61 17.36 8.08
CA GLU A 170 11.92 17.96 7.86
C GLU A 170 12.10 19.22 8.72
#